data_95fedd2e7a62a694ba69cca82eff7545
#
_entry.id   95fedd2e7a62a694ba69cca82eff7545
#
_cell.length_a   1.000
_cell.length_b   1.000
_cell.length_c   1.000
_cell.angle_alpha   90.00
_cell.angle_beta   90.00
_cell.angle_gamma   90.00
#
_symmetry.space_group_name_H-M   'P 1'
#
loop_
_entity.id
_entity.type
_entity.pdbx_description
1 polymer ?
#
loop_
_entity_poly.entity_id
_entity_poly.type
_entity_poly.pdbx_seq_one_letter_code
_entity_poly.pdbx_strand_id
1 'polypeptide(L)'
;MKCVWEHNGNDTLLYSVDYVGAYTRGSSLEAAMSKMRAEIDAYSLWCGQERGYETSVDITQEKDGNLQIADADSDVLFDTEKVPLSREEYEELKALVLKSASDFYDLYSSISNKNESCLPERRTFYGAVPRTAQEMYEHTKNVRLWGRQLSFLFEIEEYKS
;
A
#
# COMPACT_ATOMS: atom_id res chain seq x y z
N MET A 1 -16.46 -8.36 -2.05
CA MET A 1 -15.30 -7.52 -1.70
C MET A 1 -15.31 -6.27 -2.54
N LYS A 2 -15.38 -5.12 -1.91
CA LYS A 2 -15.39 -3.82 -2.56
C LYS A 2 -13.96 -3.40 -2.96
N CYS A 3 -13.83 -2.88 -4.18
CA CYS A 3 -12.54 -2.45 -4.70
C CYS A 3 -12.63 -1.08 -5.37
N VAL A 4 -11.51 -0.36 -5.32
CA VAL A 4 -11.25 0.86 -6.08
C VAL A 4 -10.29 0.50 -7.21
N TRP A 5 -10.64 0.88 -8.42
CA TRP A 5 -9.85 0.66 -9.63
C TRP A 5 -9.25 1.97 -10.13
N GLU A 6 -7.92 2.06 -10.11
CA GLU A 6 -7.18 3.15 -10.70
C GLU A 6 -6.38 2.64 -11.90
N HIS A 7 -6.43 3.38 -13.02
CA HIS A 7 -5.80 2.93 -14.25
C HIS A 7 -5.35 4.09 -15.16
N ASN A 8 -4.43 3.75 -16.05
CA ASN A 8 -4.02 4.54 -17.20
C ASN A 8 -4.02 3.61 -18.41
N GLY A 9 -5.07 3.70 -19.22
CA GLY A 9 -5.32 2.71 -20.24
C GLY A 9 -5.48 1.31 -19.64
N ASN A 10 -4.60 0.38 -19.98
CA ASN A 10 -4.63 -0.98 -19.47
C ASN A 10 -3.88 -1.18 -18.14
N ASP A 11 -2.88 -0.34 -17.84
CA ASP A 11 -2.14 -0.43 -16.59
C ASP A 11 -3.08 -0.16 -15.40
N THR A 12 -3.11 -1.09 -14.47
CA THR A 12 -4.11 -1.17 -13.42
C THR A 12 -3.48 -1.31 -12.04
N LEU A 13 -3.99 -0.52 -11.08
CA LEU A 13 -3.95 -0.76 -9.65
C LEU A 13 -5.38 -1.05 -9.17
N LEU A 14 -5.55 -2.12 -8.43
CA LEU A 14 -6.81 -2.53 -7.86
C LEU A 14 -6.66 -2.64 -6.34
N TYR A 15 -7.32 -1.76 -5.61
CA TYR A 15 -7.23 -1.66 -4.15
C TYR A 15 -8.46 -2.31 -3.50
N SER A 16 -8.26 -3.04 -2.42
CA SER A 16 -9.36 -3.47 -1.58
C SER A 16 -9.78 -2.35 -0.63
N VAL A 17 -11.09 -2.10 -0.54
CA VAL A 17 -11.67 -1.19 0.46
C VAL A 17 -11.84 -1.90 1.81
N ASP A 18 -12.15 -3.19 1.77
CA ASP A 18 -12.45 -3.99 2.97
C ASP A 18 -11.17 -4.47 3.70
N TYR A 19 -10.02 -4.51 3.00
CA TYR A 19 -8.73 -4.96 3.53
C TYR A 19 -7.70 -3.85 3.31
N VAL A 20 -7.60 -2.93 4.28
CA VAL A 20 -6.80 -1.71 4.15
C VAL A 20 -5.32 -2.00 3.91
N GLY A 21 -4.82 -1.52 2.78
CA GLY A 21 -3.44 -1.74 2.33
C GLY A 21 -3.25 -2.93 1.40
N ALA A 22 -4.25 -3.80 1.21
CA ALA A 22 -4.20 -4.86 0.23
C ALA A 22 -4.52 -4.32 -1.17
N TYR A 23 -3.65 -4.61 -2.14
CA TYR A 23 -3.84 -4.20 -3.53
C TYR A 23 -3.15 -5.15 -4.50
N THR A 24 -3.60 -5.12 -5.74
CA THR A 24 -2.96 -5.85 -6.83
C THR A 24 -2.69 -4.95 -8.02
N ARG A 25 -1.76 -5.39 -8.86
CA ARG A 25 -1.36 -4.69 -10.08
C ARG A 25 -1.45 -5.62 -11.27
N GLY A 26 -1.81 -5.06 -12.42
CA GLY A 26 -1.86 -5.80 -13.66
C GLY A 26 -1.73 -4.90 -14.89
N SER A 27 -1.39 -5.51 -16.03
CA SER A 27 -1.47 -4.90 -17.35
C SER A 27 -2.90 -4.85 -17.89
N SER A 28 -3.88 -5.27 -17.09
CA SER A 28 -5.31 -5.13 -17.32
C SER A 28 -6.07 -5.35 -16.01
N LEU A 29 -7.34 -4.95 -15.97
CA LEU A 29 -8.22 -5.19 -14.83
C LEU A 29 -8.34 -6.69 -14.53
N GLU A 30 -8.52 -7.56 -15.55
CA GLU A 30 -8.62 -9.00 -15.35
C GLU A 30 -7.37 -9.58 -14.73
N ALA A 31 -6.17 -9.09 -15.16
CA ALA A 31 -4.90 -9.52 -14.60
C ALA A 31 -4.74 -9.12 -13.13
N ALA A 32 -5.22 -7.93 -12.74
CA ALA A 32 -5.24 -7.50 -11.35
C ALA A 32 -6.25 -8.28 -10.53
N MET A 33 -7.48 -8.46 -11.03
CA MET A 33 -8.55 -9.23 -10.36
C MET A 33 -8.13 -10.68 -10.11
N SER A 34 -7.46 -11.33 -11.06
CA SER A 34 -7.01 -12.72 -10.93
C SER A 34 -6.04 -12.95 -9.75
N LYS A 35 -5.33 -11.90 -9.32
CA LYS A 35 -4.37 -11.93 -8.20
C LYS A 35 -5.02 -11.62 -6.85
N MET A 36 -6.15 -10.93 -6.85
CA MET A 36 -6.74 -10.36 -5.63
C MET A 36 -7.06 -11.43 -4.59
N ARG A 37 -7.48 -12.62 -5.00
CA ARG A 37 -7.76 -13.71 -4.07
C ARG A 37 -6.51 -14.10 -3.27
N ALA A 38 -5.39 -14.29 -3.97
CA ALA A 38 -4.12 -14.66 -3.31
C ALA A 38 -3.60 -13.54 -2.41
N GLU A 39 -3.80 -12.28 -2.80
CA GLU A 39 -3.46 -11.11 -1.99
C GLU A 39 -4.25 -11.09 -0.68
N ILE A 40 -5.57 -11.28 -0.74
CA ILE A 40 -6.42 -11.29 0.44
C ILE A 40 -6.11 -12.49 1.36
N ASP A 41 -5.83 -13.66 0.79
CA ASP A 41 -5.42 -14.83 1.58
C ASP A 41 -4.10 -14.56 2.33
N ALA A 42 -3.13 -13.92 1.68
CA ALA A 42 -1.85 -13.54 2.30
C ALA A 42 -2.03 -12.45 3.36
N TYR A 43 -2.85 -11.43 3.06
CA TYR A 43 -3.16 -10.36 4.00
C TYR A 43 -3.86 -10.89 5.26
N SER A 44 -4.88 -11.74 5.10
CA SER A 44 -5.61 -12.34 6.22
C SER A 44 -4.70 -13.18 7.10
N LEU A 45 -3.82 -13.98 6.48
CA LEU A 45 -2.80 -14.75 7.21
C LEU A 45 -1.85 -13.82 8.00
N TRP A 46 -1.39 -12.74 7.38
CA TRP A 46 -0.52 -11.75 8.02
C TRP A 46 -1.20 -11.05 9.20
N CYS A 47 -2.48 -10.72 9.07
CA CYS A 47 -3.27 -10.11 10.14
C CYS A 47 -3.73 -11.10 11.22
N GLY A 48 -3.53 -12.43 11.03
CA GLY A 48 -4.06 -13.46 11.93
C GLY A 48 -5.59 -13.56 11.90
N GLN A 49 -6.21 -13.18 10.79
CA GLN A 49 -7.65 -13.23 10.60
C GLN A 49 -8.05 -14.52 9.88
N GLU A 50 -9.29 -14.97 10.11
CA GLU A 50 -9.86 -16.04 9.31
C GLU A 50 -10.07 -15.58 7.86
N ARG A 51 -9.84 -16.51 6.92
CA ARG A 51 -10.00 -16.21 5.49
C ARG A 51 -11.45 -15.88 5.16
N GLY A 52 -11.66 -14.71 4.57
CA GLY A 52 -12.96 -14.36 4.00
C GLY A 52 -13.31 -15.26 2.80
N TYR A 53 -14.57 -15.71 2.71
CA TYR A 53 -15.03 -16.56 1.62
C TYR A 53 -15.52 -15.79 0.38
N GLU A 54 -15.54 -14.47 0.44
CA GLU A 54 -16.05 -13.65 -0.65
C GLU A 54 -15.03 -13.58 -1.80
N THR A 55 -15.40 -14.15 -2.95
CA THR A 55 -14.51 -14.30 -4.12
C THR A 55 -14.80 -13.29 -5.23
N SER A 56 -15.94 -12.60 -5.18
CA SER A 56 -16.33 -11.63 -6.20
C SER A 56 -15.75 -10.26 -5.90
N VAL A 57 -15.12 -9.66 -6.92
CA VAL A 57 -14.66 -8.26 -6.89
C VAL A 57 -15.81 -7.38 -7.38
N ASP A 58 -16.16 -6.37 -6.57
CA ASP A 58 -17.14 -5.34 -6.87
C ASP A 58 -16.41 -3.98 -6.96
N ILE A 59 -16.35 -3.41 -8.18
CA ILE A 59 -15.74 -2.10 -8.41
C ILE A 59 -16.70 -1.02 -7.95
N THR A 60 -16.41 -0.41 -6.82
CA THR A 60 -17.24 0.66 -6.23
C THR A 60 -16.80 2.06 -6.59
N GLN A 61 -15.55 2.21 -7.05
CA GLN A 61 -14.99 3.46 -7.52
C GLN A 61 -13.98 3.18 -8.63
N GLU A 62 -13.99 4.01 -9.66
CA GLU A 62 -13.05 3.97 -10.77
C GLU A 62 -12.38 5.34 -10.92
N LYS A 63 -11.07 5.31 -11.20
CA LYS A 63 -10.31 6.49 -11.55
C LYS A 63 -9.44 6.22 -12.77
N ASP A 64 -9.77 6.83 -13.88
CA ASP A 64 -8.92 6.94 -15.07
C ASP A 64 -8.01 8.17 -14.94
N GLY A 65 -6.75 8.02 -15.27
CA GLY A 65 -5.75 9.08 -15.13
C GLY A 65 -4.60 8.96 -16.11
N ASN A 66 -3.65 9.90 -15.97
CA ASN A 66 -2.44 9.94 -16.80
C ASN A 66 -1.17 9.63 -16.00
N LEU A 67 -1.33 9.09 -14.80
CA LEU A 67 -0.20 8.75 -13.93
C LEU A 67 0.54 7.51 -14.43
N GLN A 68 1.78 7.34 -13.95
CA GLN A 68 2.61 6.19 -14.28
C GLN A 68 2.23 4.99 -13.40
N ILE A 69 1.03 4.44 -13.62
CA ILE A 69 0.47 3.33 -12.82
C ILE A 69 1.41 2.11 -12.80
N ALA A 70 2.08 1.83 -13.94
CA ALA A 70 3.09 0.77 -14.03
C ALA A 70 4.26 0.98 -13.05
N ASP A 71 4.54 2.22 -12.67
CA ASP A 71 5.57 2.59 -11.69
C ASP A 71 5.02 2.82 -10.28
N ALA A 72 3.78 2.41 -10.04
CA ALA A 72 3.05 2.60 -8.78
C ALA A 72 2.80 4.07 -8.43
N ASP A 73 2.72 4.93 -9.45
CA ASP A 73 2.25 6.29 -9.27
C ASP A 73 0.74 6.27 -9.08
N SER A 74 0.25 6.86 -8.01
CA SER A 74 -1.16 6.81 -7.62
C SER A 74 -1.55 8.09 -6.88
N ASP A 75 -2.73 8.61 -7.17
CA ASP A 75 -3.31 9.76 -6.48
C ASP A 75 -4.80 9.58 -6.18
N VAL A 76 -5.29 8.34 -6.25
CA VAL A 76 -6.68 8.05 -5.94
C VAL A 76 -6.95 8.25 -4.45
N LEU A 77 -7.95 9.07 -4.13
CA LEU A 77 -8.53 9.18 -2.80
C LEU A 77 -9.85 8.40 -2.80
N PHE A 78 -9.97 7.42 -1.92
CA PHE A 78 -11.18 6.61 -1.84
C PHE A 78 -12.35 7.45 -1.31
N ASP A 79 -13.54 7.20 -1.83
CA ASP A 79 -14.74 7.90 -1.34
C ASP A 79 -14.98 7.65 0.14
N THR A 80 -14.60 6.47 0.63
CA THR A 80 -14.65 6.11 2.05
C THR A 80 -13.67 6.88 2.93
N GLU A 81 -12.58 7.40 2.36
CA GLU A 81 -11.55 8.17 3.08
C GLU A 81 -11.86 9.68 3.16
N LYS A 82 -12.94 10.11 2.51
CA LYS A 82 -13.41 11.51 2.56
C LYS A 82 -14.20 11.84 3.82
N VAL A 83 -14.47 10.83 4.64
CA VAL A 83 -15.15 10.97 5.94
C VAL A 83 -14.13 10.96 7.06
N PRO A 84 -14.26 11.78 8.10
CA PRO A 84 -13.37 11.72 9.25
C PRO A 84 -13.43 10.34 9.92
N LEU A 85 -12.24 9.84 10.30
CA LEU A 85 -12.14 8.58 11.04
C LEU A 85 -12.79 8.70 12.43
N SER A 86 -13.48 7.66 12.85
CA SER A 86 -13.82 7.47 14.26
C SER A 86 -12.55 7.17 15.07
N ARG A 87 -12.62 7.31 16.39
CA ARG A 87 -11.51 6.96 17.26
C ARG A 87 -11.14 5.47 17.18
N GLU A 88 -12.12 4.61 17.02
CA GLU A 88 -11.94 3.17 16.91
C GLU A 88 -11.18 2.82 15.61
N GLU A 89 -11.64 3.31 14.47
CA GLU A 89 -10.96 3.15 13.17
C GLU A 89 -9.53 3.68 13.20
N TYR A 90 -9.30 4.83 13.84
CA TYR A 90 -7.94 5.37 14.00
C TYR A 90 -7.03 4.41 14.79
N GLU A 91 -7.50 3.87 15.93
CA GLU A 91 -6.66 2.96 16.73
C GLU A 91 -6.41 1.63 15.99
N GLU A 92 -7.37 1.12 15.23
CA GLU A 92 -7.20 -0.05 14.38
C GLU A 92 -6.15 0.18 13.27
N LEU A 93 -6.26 1.28 12.53
CA LEU A 93 -5.30 1.65 11.49
C LEU A 93 -3.90 1.89 12.05
N LYS A 94 -3.81 2.54 13.21
CA LYS A 94 -2.55 2.74 13.92
C LYS A 94 -1.91 1.41 14.33
N ALA A 95 -2.71 0.46 14.85
CA ALA A 95 -2.21 -0.87 15.20
C ALA A 95 -1.67 -1.60 13.97
N LEU A 96 -2.36 -1.52 12.83
CA LEU A 96 -1.95 -2.10 11.56
C LEU A 96 -0.63 -1.51 11.06
N VAL A 97 -0.48 -0.18 11.10
CA VAL A 97 0.76 0.51 10.72
C VAL A 97 1.93 0.12 11.62
N LEU A 98 1.70 0.04 12.93
CA LEU A 98 2.75 -0.37 13.88
C LEU A 98 3.16 -1.82 13.67
N LYS A 99 2.20 -2.72 13.43
CA LYS A 99 2.48 -4.11 13.07
C LYS A 99 3.32 -4.20 11.80
N SER A 100 2.91 -3.52 10.73
CA SER A 100 3.64 -3.49 9.45
C SER A 100 5.08 -3.00 9.63
N ALA A 101 5.29 -1.94 10.42
CA ALA A 101 6.61 -1.40 10.68
C ALA A 101 7.49 -2.39 11.47
N SER A 102 6.92 -3.09 12.45
CA SER A 102 7.62 -4.11 13.23
C SER A 102 8.01 -5.30 12.37
N ASP A 103 7.07 -5.85 11.61
CA ASP A 103 7.32 -7.01 10.76
C ASP A 103 8.34 -6.70 9.65
N PHE A 104 8.28 -5.50 9.08
CA PHE A 104 9.29 -5.03 8.13
C PHE A 104 10.68 -4.95 8.76
N TYR A 105 10.79 -4.43 10.00
CA TYR A 105 12.06 -4.35 10.70
C TYR A 105 12.61 -5.73 11.05
N ASP A 106 11.76 -6.67 11.44
CA ASP A 106 12.14 -8.04 11.75
C ASP A 106 12.64 -8.76 10.48
N LEU A 107 11.94 -8.59 9.35
CA LEU A 107 12.38 -9.09 8.05
C LEU A 107 13.74 -8.49 7.66
N TYR A 108 13.90 -7.18 7.74
CA TYR A 108 15.17 -6.51 7.47
C TYR A 108 16.29 -7.03 8.36
N SER A 109 16.01 -7.24 9.65
CA SER A 109 17.00 -7.69 10.64
C SER A 109 17.44 -9.14 10.37
N SER A 110 16.56 -9.99 9.85
CA SER A 110 16.82 -11.38 9.52
C SER A 110 17.74 -11.58 8.31
N ILE A 111 17.88 -10.57 7.45
CA ILE A 111 18.70 -10.66 6.24
C ILE A 111 20.18 -10.52 6.61
N SER A 112 20.99 -11.53 6.32
CA SER A 112 22.41 -11.57 6.66
C SER A 112 23.24 -10.58 5.84
N ASN A 113 23.04 -10.54 4.52
CA ASN A 113 23.73 -9.62 3.62
C ASN A 113 22.74 -8.57 3.05
N LYS A 114 22.69 -7.41 3.70
CA LYS A 114 21.74 -6.35 3.38
C LYS A 114 22.02 -5.59 2.09
N ASN A 115 23.21 -5.74 1.54
CA ASN A 115 23.66 -5.05 0.32
C ASN A 115 23.62 -5.94 -0.92
N GLU A 116 23.20 -7.19 -0.79
CA GLU A 116 23.06 -8.10 -1.91
C GLU A 116 21.65 -8.04 -2.50
N SER A 117 21.55 -8.16 -3.82
CA SER A 117 20.27 -8.22 -4.52
C SER A 117 20.32 -9.23 -5.65
N CYS A 118 19.28 -10.05 -5.74
CA CYS A 118 19.02 -10.91 -6.90
C CYS A 118 18.12 -10.23 -7.96
N LEU A 119 17.65 -9.01 -7.69
CA LEU A 119 16.74 -8.29 -8.56
C LEU A 119 17.52 -7.54 -9.65
N PRO A 120 17.02 -7.49 -10.90
CA PRO A 120 17.59 -6.67 -11.95
C PRO A 120 17.48 -5.18 -11.60
N GLU A 121 18.39 -4.38 -12.15
CA GLU A 121 18.28 -2.93 -12.04
C GLU A 121 17.02 -2.45 -12.78
N ARG A 122 16.24 -1.61 -12.11
CA ARG A 122 15.04 -0.98 -12.65
C ARG A 122 15.05 0.51 -12.30
N ARG A 123 14.64 1.32 -13.26
CA ARG A 123 14.42 2.76 -13.07
C ARG A 123 12.99 3.09 -13.40
N THR A 124 12.40 3.97 -12.62
CA THR A 124 11.09 4.57 -12.84
C THR A 124 11.25 6.05 -13.13
N PHE A 125 10.16 6.74 -13.38
CA PHE A 125 10.11 8.20 -13.45
C PHE A 125 10.72 8.86 -12.19
N TYR A 126 10.54 8.25 -11.03
CA TYR A 126 11.06 8.74 -9.74
C TYR A 126 12.52 8.38 -9.44
N GLY A 127 13.19 7.67 -10.33
CA GLY A 127 14.58 7.27 -10.19
C GLY A 127 14.81 5.77 -10.08
N ALA A 128 15.93 5.38 -9.46
CA ALA A 128 16.26 3.98 -9.26
C ALA A 128 15.35 3.33 -8.21
N VAL A 129 14.86 2.13 -8.52
CA VAL A 129 14.06 1.33 -7.59
C VAL A 129 15.00 0.65 -6.59
N PRO A 130 14.72 0.71 -5.27
CA PRO A 130 15.46 -0.03 -4.26
C PRO A 130 15.54 -1.52 -4.59
N ARG A 131 16.74 -2.13 -4.52
CA ARG A 131 16.97 -3.54 -4.86
C ARG A 131 17.53 -4.36 -3.72
N THR A 132 18.18 -3.73 -2.78
CA THR A 132 18.78 -4.37 -1.62
C THR A 132 17.92 -4.12 -0.38
N ALA A 133 18.06 -4.95 0.63
CA ALA A 133 17.37 -4.73 1.90
C ALA A 133 17.75 -3.38 2.53
N GLN A 134 19.02 -2.98 2.40
CA GLN A 134 19.50 -1.69 2.89
C GLN A 134 18.84 -0.52 2.15
N GLU A 135 18.75 -0.58 0.82
CA GLU A 135 18.11 0.47 0.01
C GLU A 135 16.61 0.57 0.34
N MET A 136 15.91 -0.56 0.50
CA MET A 136 14.50 -0.60 0.88
C MET A 136 14.27 0.00 2.28
N TYR A 137 15.15 -0.32 3.24
CA TYR A 137 15.07 0.24 4.59
C TYR A 137 15.25 1.76 4.60
N GLU A 138 16.27 2.28 3.89
CA GLU A 138 16.50 3.72 3.80
C GLU A 138 15.36 4.43 3.04
N HIS A 139 14.82 3.82 2.00
CA HIS A 139 13.65 4.35 1.29
C HIS A 139 12.44 4.48 2.22
N THR A 140 12.09 3.43 2.96
CA THR A 140 10.97 3.43 3.90
C THR A 140 11.17 4.47 5.03
N LYS A 141 12.39 4.59 5.54
CA LYS A 141 12.75 5.59 6.56
C LYS A 141 12.58 7.03 6.03
N ASN A 142 12.96 7.28 4.78
CA ASN A 142 12.81 8.59 4.15
C ASN A 142 11.34 8.96 3.93
N VAL A 143 10.49 8.02 3.53
CA VAL A 143 9.04 8.26 3.41
C VAL A 143 8.43 8.71 4.74
N ARG A 144 8.87 8.13 5.88
CA ARG A 144 8.44 8.58 7.21
C ARG A 144 8.88 10.01 7.55
N LEU A 145 10.03 10.45 7.07
CA LEU A 145 10.52 11.83 7.26
C LEU A 145 9.67 12.83 6.46
N TRP A 146 9.26 12.47 5.23
CA TRP A 146 8.35 13.29 4.43
C TRP A 146 6.97 13.44 5.09
N GLY A 147 6.42 12.37 5.64
CA GLY A 147 5.17 12.42 6.41
C GLY A 147 5.26 13.33 7.65
N ARG A 148 6.41 13.36 8.34
CA ARG A 148 6.65 14.30 9.45
C ARG A 148 6.76 15.74 8.99
N GLN A 149 7.38 16.03 7.85
CA GLN A 149 7.45 17.39 7.30
C GLN A 149 6.07 17.90 6.89
N LEU A 150 5.22 17.04 6.31
CA LEU A 150 3.84 17.41 5.98
C LEU A 150 3.00 17.68 7.24
N SER A 151 3.19 16.92 8.32
CA SER A 151 2.49 17.20 9.59
C SER A 151 2.93 18.49 10.28
N PHE A 152 4.17 18.98 10.02
CA PHE A 152 4.62 20.29 10.45
C PHE A 152 4.07 21.44 9.62
N LEU A 153 3.76 21.19 8.34
CA LEU A 153 3.19 22.20 7.44
C LEU A 153 1.66 22.35 7.62
N PHE A 154 0.99 21.31 8.08
CA PHE A 154 -0.38 21.36 8.54
C PHE A 154 -0.34 21.33 10.06
N GLU A 155 -0.21 22.50 10.73
CA GLU A 155 -0.41 22.65 12.17
C GLU A 155 -1.80 22.10 12.52
N ILE A 156 -1.85 20.81 12.78
CA ILE A 156 -3.03 20.21 13.38
C ILE A 156 -2.97 20.59 14.86
N GLU A 157 -3.62 21.71 15.19
CA GLU A 157 -3.81 22.19 16.58
C GLU A 157 -4.55 21.18 17.48
N GLU A 158 -4.99 20.06 16.96
CA GLU A 158 -5.81 19.06 17.67
C GLU A 158 -5.04 18.08 18.58
N TYR A 159 -3.70 18.16 18.67
CA TYR A 159 -2.92 17.31 19.57
C TYR A 159 -2.52 17.99 20.90
N LYS A 160 -3.19 19.08 21.27
CA LYS A 160 -2.98 19.76 22.55
C LYS A 160 -4.20 19.78 23.46
N SER A 161 -4.92 18.67 23.55
CA SER A 161 -5.93 18.54 24.62
C SER A 161 -5.86 17.17 25.26
#